data_d355801405a70b6baf8aeb7a89fce90d
#
_entry.id   d355801405a70b6baf8aeb7a89fce90d
#
_cell.length_a   1.000
_cell.length_b   1.000
_cell.length_c   1.000
_cell.angle_alpha   90.00
_cell.angle_beta   90.00
_cell.angle_gamma   90.00
#
_symmetry.space_group_name_H-M   'P 1'
#
loop_
_entity.id
_entity.type
_entity.pdbx_description
1 polymer ?
#
loop_
_entity_poly.entity_id
_entity_poly.type
_entity_poly.pdbx_seq_one_letter_code
_entity_poly.pdbx_strand_id
1 'polypeptide(L)'
;MAKDGSTAATDGTATGSGDIARSLELLWGTGERPSRGPKPGLTLDRIVTAAVAVADAEGLAAVSMRRLSTELGTGTMSLYRYVPGKAELLDLMLDRVLGEPLPSDTGTGADTGAGAGPADTSGAPAEPADAPADWRAAIDTMARTYLDNLRRHPWLLKINQARTVLGPSALRGLELSLTSLRTMGLRDPELIGVIITVNSFVEGLARTQADEAEAVAQTGLSDEEFWDNQRPYLERAMLSGAYPMMAGMSEDTFSPEFDHFEFGLRRLIAGFEALVAERTAERAAESTSETAGTAGTSG
;
A
#
# COMPACT_ATOMS: atom_id res chain seq x y z
N MET A 1 -20.13 -16.10 -40.21
CA MET A 1 -19.55 -16.32 -38.86
C MET A 1 -19.22 -14.96 -38.28
N ALA A 2 -20.13 -14.44 -37.48
CA ALA A 2 -19.96 -13.16 -36.78
C ALA A 2 -19.09 -13.39 -35.53
N LYS A 3 -18.03 -12.59 -35.38
CA LYS A 3 -17.25 -12.51 -34.15
C LYS A 3 -18.02 -11.60 -33.21
N ASP A 4 -18.69 -12.19 -32.23
CA ASP A 4 -19.15 -11.50 -31.05
C ASP A 4 -17.94 -11.07 -30.21
N GLY A 5 -17.59 -9.78 -30.35
CA GLY A 5 -16.66 -9.11 -29.44
C GLY A 5 -17.43 -8.64 -28.21
N SER A 6 -17.68 -9.55 -27.27
CA SER A 6 -18.07 -9.16 -25.92
C SER A 6 -16.88 -8.49 -25.25
N THR A 7 -16.77 -7.18 -25.37
CA THR A 7 -15.99 -6.35 -24.46
C THR A 7 -16.69 -6.41 -23.10
N ALA A 8 -16.23 -7.28 -22.22
CA ALA A 8 -16.54 -7.18 -20.80
C ALA A 8 -16.18 -5.75 -20.38
N ALA A 9 -17.18 -4.99 -19.94
CA ALA A 9 -16.98 -3.69 -19.31
C ALA A 9 -16.03 -3.96 -18.12
N THR A 10 -14.78 -3.57 -18.25
CA THR A 10 -13.83 -3.54 -17.14
C THR A 10 -14.40 -2.61 -16.10
N ASP A 11 -14.92 -3.19 -15.03
CA ASP A 11 -15.33 -2.46 -13.85
C ASP A 11 -14.15 -1.55 -13.49
N GLY A 12 -14.35 -0.22 -13.45
CA GLY A 12 -13.27 0.77 -13.35
C GLY A 12 -12.53 0.76 -11.99
N THR A 13 -12.14 -0.43 -11.55
CA THR A 13 -11.42 -0.71 -10.29
C THR A 13 -9.98 -1.18 -10.51
N ALA A 14 -9.51 -1.24 -11.77
CA ALA A 14 -8.12 -1.60 -12.09
C ALA A 14 -7.29 -0.35 -12.44
N THR A 15 -6.12 -0.21 -11.81
CA THR A 15 -5.12 0.80 -12.19
C THR A 15 -4.54 0.50 -13.57
N GLY A 16 -4.14 1.56 -14.31
CA GLY A 16 -3.62 1.43 -15.66
C GLY A 16 -4.60 0.86 -16.69
N SER A 17 -5.92 0.91 -16.40
CA SER A 17 -6.97 0.44 -17.31
C SER A 17 -7.43 1.50 -18.31
N GLY A 18 -7.09 2.78 -18.05
CA GLY A 18 -7.37 3.91 -18.91
C GLY A 18 -6.24 4.24 -19.89
N ASP A 19 -6.17 5.50 -20.32
CA ASP A 19 -5.06 6.02 -21.12
C ASP A 19 -3.82 6.24 -20.23
N ILE A 20 -2.89 5.28 -20.26
CA ILE A 20 -1.66 5.29 -19.46
C ILE A 20 -0.82 6.54 -19.76
N ALA A 21 -0.71 6.95 -21.03
CA ALA A 21 0.06 8.13 -21.40
C ALA A 21 -0.55 9.38 -20.75
N ARG A 22 -1.87 9.47 -20.75
CA ARG A 22 -2.58 10.57 -20.11
C ARG A 22 -2.46 10.56 -18.58
N SER A 23 -2.55 9.38 -17.95
CA SER A 23 -2.30 9.24 -16.51
C SER A 23 -0.89 9.73 -16.14
N LEU A 24 0.13 9.33 -16.92
CA LEU A 24 1.51 9.77 -16.69
C LEU A 24 1.69 11.29 -16.88
N GLU A 25 1.07 11.88 -17.93
CA GLU A 25 1.09 13.34 -18.13
C GLU A 25 0.49 14.08 -16.93
N LEU A 26 -0.61 13.57 -16.37
CA LEU A 26 -1.28 14.18 -15.23
C LEU A 26 -0.49 14.00 -13.93
N LEU A 27 0.09 12.82 -13.70
CA LEU A 27 0.91 12.50 -12.54
C LEU A 27 2.20 13.31 -12.48
N TRP A 28 2.86 13.48 -13.63
CA TRP A 28 4.15 14.16 -13.72
C TRP A 28 4.08 15.66 -14.04
N GLY A 29 2.86 16.21 -14.13
CA GLY A 29 2.65 17.64 -14.37
C GLY A 29 3.16 18.15 -15.73
N THR A 30 3.44 17.25 -16.68
CA THR A 30 4.02 17.61 -17.98
C THR A 30 3.04 18.37 -18.89
N GLY A 31 1.74 18.40 -18.51
CA GLY A 31 0.67 19.06 -19.27
C GLY A 31 0.21 20.41 -18.72
N GLU A 32 0.63 20.85 -17.56
CA GLU A 32 0.20 22.13 -16.97
C GLU A 32 1.03 23.32 -17.49
N ARG A 33 0.41 24.13 -18.36
CA ARG A 33 0.92 25.49 -18.64
C ARG A 33 0.60 26.37 -17.43
N PRO A 34 1.57 27.09 -16.86
CA PRO A 34 1.31 28.06 -15.79
C PRO A 34 0.30 29.09 -16.28
N SER A 35 -0.89 29.06 -15.76
CA SER A 35 -1.93 30.04 -16.07
C SER A 35 -1.57 31.36 -15.39
N ARG A 36 -1.30 32.41 -16.20
CA ARG A 36 -1.25 33.80 -15.71
C ARG A 36 -2.69 34.28 -15.48
N GLY A 37 -3.19 34.20 -14.26
CA GLY A 37 -4.52 34.67 -13.88
C GLY A 37 -4.87 34.34 -12.44
N PRO A 38 -6.04 34.82 -11.90
CA PRO A 38 -6.53 34.41 -10.59
C PRO A 38 -6.59 32.90 -10.52
N LYS A 39 -6.14 32.29 -9.40
CA LYS A 39 -6.11 30.82 -9.22
C LYS A 39 -7.48 30.24 -9.61
N PRO A 40 -7.58 29.29 -10.53
CA PRO A 40 -8.85 28.65 -10.87
C PRO A 40 -9.47 28.06 -9.58
N GLY A 41 -10.76 28.25 -9.35
CA GLY A 41 -11.44 27.68 -8.19
C GLY A 41 -11.43 26.14 -8.17
N LEU A 42 -11.19 25.50 -9.36
CA LEU A 42 -11.04 24.06 -9.57
C LEU A 42 -9.62 23.75 -10.03
N THR A 43 -8.96 22.79 -9.36
CA THR A 43 -7.63 22.29 -9.71
C THR A 43 -7.64 20.77 -9.73
N LEU A 44 -6.66 20.14 -10.41
CA LEU A 44 -6.49 18.69 -10.39
C LEU A 44 -6.34 18.17 -8.97
N ASP A 45 -5.52 18.83 -8.17
CA ASP A 45 -5.31 18.54 -6.76
C ASP A 45 -6.63 18.50 -5.95
N ARG A 46 -7.49 19.52 -6.10
CA ARG A 46 -8.80 19.53 -5.44
C ARG A 46 -9.73 18.41 -5.89
N ILE A 47 -9.68 18.03 -7.17
CA ILE A 47 -10.47 16.92 -7.72
C ILE A 47 -10.02 15.60 -7.10
N VAL A 48 -8.72 15.34 -7.06
CA VAL A 48 -8.14 14.11 -6.50
C VAL A 48 -8.40 14.03 -5.00
N THR A 49 -8.19 15.13 -4.26
CA THR A 49 -8.50 15.19 -2.81
C THR A 49 -9.96 14.90 -2.52
N ALA A 50 -10.89 15.49 -3.28
CA ALA A 50 -12.31 15.21 -3.12
C ALA A 50 -12.66 13.75 -3.47
N ALA A 51 -12.00 13.17 -4.48
CA ALA A 51 -12.21 11.78 -4.88
C ALA A 51 -11.73 10.80 -3.79
N VAL A 52 -10.58 11.05 -3.19
CA VAL A 52 -10.07 10.27 -2.04
C VAL A 52 -11.05 10.38 -0.87
N ALA A 53 -11.48 11.59 -0.50
CA ALA A 53 -12.43 11.79 0.60
C ALA A 53 -13.78 11.06 0.37
N VAL A 54 -14.30 11.07 -0.86
CA VAL A 54 -15.52 10.32 -1.23
C VAL A 54 -15.27 8.81 -1.12
N ALA A 55 -14.11 8.33 -1.59
CA ALA A 55 -13.77 6.91 -1.51
C ALA A 55 -13.62 6.43 -0.06
N ASP A 56 -13.04 7.25 0.82
CA ASP A 56 -12.88 6.96 2.25
C ASP A 56 -14.22 6.91 2.98
N ALA A 57 -15.12 7.84 2.66
CA ALA A 57 -16.41 7.97 3.35
C ALA A 57 -17.48 7.00 2.80
N GLU A 58 -17.53 6.78 1.50
CA GLU A 58 -18.64 6.10 0.81
C GLU A 58 -18.18 4.87 0.02
N GLY A 59 -16.88 4.58 -0.01
CA GLY A 59 -16.28 3.49 -0.78
C GLY A 59 -16.03 3.86 -2.26
N LEU A 60 -15.17 3.05 -2.91
CA LEU A 60 -14.73 3.28 -4.30
C LEU A 60 -15.87 3.30 -5.32
N ALA A 61 -16.95 2.57 -5.06
CA ALA A 61 -18.11 2.51 -5.95
C ALA A 61 -18.84 3.86 -6.05
N ALA A 62 -18.81 4.68 -4.99
CA ALA A 62 -19.41 6.00 -4.96
C ALA A 62 -18.64 7.03 -5.80
N VAL A 63 -17.35 6.79 -6.06
CA VAL A 63 -16.52 7.70 -6.86
C VAL A 63 -16.98 7.72 -8.31
N SER A 64 -17.58 8.83 -8.70
CA SER A 64 -18.02 9.09 -10.06
C SER A 64 -17.91 10.57 -10.40
N MET A 65 -17.76 10.92 -11.68
CA MET A 65 -17.71 12.32 -12.11
C MET A 65 -18.97 13.10 -11.68
N ARG A 66 -20.12 12.44 -11.61
CA ARG A 66 -21.36 13.06 -11.12
C ARG A 66 -21.30 13.34 -9.62
N ARG A 67 -20.87 12.38 -8.81
CA ARG A 67 -20.74 12.56 -7.34
C ARG A 67 -19.74 13.68 -7.02
N LEU A 68 -18.58 13.68 -7.71
CA LEU A 68 -17.54 14.68 -7.55
C LEU A 68 -17.99 16.09 -8.00
N SER A 69 -18.79 16.18 -9.07
CA SER A 69 -19.33 17.47 -9.51
C SER A 69 -20.24 18.09 -8.44
N THR A 70 -21.01 17.26 -7.74
CA THR A 70 -21.86 17.70 -6.62
C THR A 70 -21.00 18.13 -5.44
N GLU A 71 -19.98 17.34 -5.07
CA GLU A 71 -19.07 17.62 -3.97
C GLU A 71 -18.31 18.94 -4.15
N LEU A 72 -17.83 19.17 -5.36
CA LEU A 72 -17.02 20.35 -5.71
C LEU A 72 -17.85 21.58 -6.12
N GLY A 73 -19.18 21.46 -6.20
CA GLY A 73 -20.04 22.54 -6.62
C GLY A 73 -19.80 23.00 -8.06
N THR A 74 -19.45 22.07 -8.98
CA THR A 74 -19.09 22.39 -10.35
C THR A 74 -19.85 21.52 -11.36
N GLY A 75 -19.83 21.92 -12.63
CA GLY A 75 -20.39 21.06 -13.69
C GLY A 75 -19.51 19.87 -14.03
N THR A 76 -20.09 18.73 -14.32
CA THR A 76 -19.38 17.49 -14.70
C THR A 76 -18.42 17.70 -15.87
N MET A 77 -18.81 18.51 -16.88
CA MET A 77 -17.95 18.84 -18.02
C MET A 77 -16.68 19.60 -17.63
N SER A 78 -16.71 20.33 -16.50
CA SER A 78 -15.53 21.01 -15.98
C SER A 78 -14.51 20.01 -15.43
N LEU A 79 -14.95 18.90 -14.84
CA LEU A 79 -14.08 17.83 -14.34
C LEU A 79 -13.38 17.09 -15.48
N TYR A 80 -14.12 16.78 -16.57
CA TYR A 80 -13.55 16.10 -17.73
C TYR A 80 -12.45 16.89 -18.45
N ARG A 81 -12.35 18.21 -18.22
CA ARG A 81 -11.23 19.02 -18.73
C ARG A 81 -9.92 18.75 -18.01
N TYR A 82 -9.99 18.27 -16.75
CA TYR A 82 -8.83 17.94 -15.92
C TYR A 82 -8.51 16.45 -15.97
N VAL A 83 -9.52 15.59 -15.81
CA VAL A 83 -9.36 14.14 -15.74
C VAL A 83 -10.33 13.51 -16.74
N PRO A 84 -9.84 12.78 -17.76
CA PRO A 84 -10.65 12.23 -18.84
C PRO A 84 -11.69 11.21 -18.38
N GLY A 85 -11.37 10.44 -17.32
CA GLY A 85 -12.24 9.38 -16.85
C GLY A 85 -11.94 8.90 -15.43
N LYS A 86 -12.71 7.89 -15.00
CA LYS A 86 -12.57 7.28 -13.68
C LYS A 86 -11.26 6.49 -13.56
N ALA A 87 -10.79 5.88 -14.64
CA ALA A 87 -9.56 5.08 -14.64
C ALA A 87 -8.33 5.95 -14.36
N GLU A 88 -8.19 7.08 -15.09
CA GLU A 88 -7.11 8.04 -14.85
C GLU A 88 -7.23 8.69 -13.47
N LEU A 89 -8.45 8.96 -13.00
CA LEU A 89 -8.68 9.47 -11.65
C LEU A 89 -8.19 8.49 -10.59
N LEU A 90 -8.41 7.19 -10.79
CA LEU A 90 -7.98 6.14 -9.87
C LEU A 90 -6.45 6.08 -9.77
N ASP A 91 -5.73 6.21 -10.91
CA ASP A 91 -4.27 6.27 -10.92
C ASP A 91 -3.75 7.48 -10.10
N LEU A 92 -4.41 8.63 -10.24
CA LEU A 92 -4.07 9.85 -9.48
C LEU A 92 -4.38 9.72 -7.98
N MET A 93 -5.51 9.10 -7.63
CA MET A 93 -5.89 8.84 -6.24
C MET A 93 -4.88 7.91 -5.58
N LEU A 94 -4.47 6.85 -6.26
CA LEU A 94 -3.48 5.90 -5.74
C LEU A 94 -2.14 6.60 -5.46
N ASP A 95 -1.59 7.34 -6.43
CA ASP A 95 -0.33 8.05 -6.22
C ASP A 95 -0.42 9.08 -5.09
N ARG A 96 -1.58 9.76 -4.93
CA ARG A 96 -1.82 10.70 -3.85
C ARG A 96 -1.68 10.05 -2.48
N VAL A 97 -2.38 8.94 -2.24
CA VAL A 97 -2.38 8.29 -0.91
C VAL A 97 -1.05 7.58 -0.61
N LEU A 98 -0.31 7.16 -1.63
CA LEU A 98 1.05 6.65 -1.46
C LEU A 98 2.05 7.74 -1.06
N GLY A 99 1.73 9.01 -1.30
CA GLY A 99 2.55 10.17 -0.93
C GLY A 99 2.14 10.85 0.37
N GLU A 100 1.09 10.37 1.05
CA GLU A 100 0.64 10.98 2.29
C GLU A 100 1.63 10.73 3.43
N PRO A 101 1.99 11.80 4.17
CA PRO A 101 2.77 11.62 5.39
C PRO A 101 1.93 10.86 6.40
N LEU A 102 2.54 9.86 7.02
CA LEU A 102 1.91 9.20 8.15
C LEU A 102 1.79 10.17 9.32
N PRO A 103 0.74 10.05 10.14
CA PRO A 103 0.73 10.68 11.44
C PRO A 103 1.93 10.10 12.19
N SER A 104 2.99 10.90 12.32
CA SER A 104 4.07 10.58 13.24
C SER A 104 3.42 10.48 14.61
N ASP A 105 3.64 9.38 15.33
CA ASP A 105 3.41 9.29 16.79
C ASP A 105 4.41 10.23 17.48
N THR A 106 4.34 11.52 17.17
CA THR A 106 4.99 12.56 17.95
C THR A 106 4.06 12.93 19.10
N GLY A 107 4.01 12.05 20.10
CA GLY A 107 3.70 12.49 21.43
C GLY A 107 4.78 13.49 21.88
N THR A 108 4.63 14.74 21.53
CA THR A 108 5.01 15.91 22.32
C THR A 108 4.58 17.17 21.55
N GLY A 109 3.74 17.96 22.16
CA GLY A 109 3.19 19.17 21.58
C GLY A 109 4.27 20.22 21.26
N ALA A 110 4.11 20.83 20.11
CA ALA A 110 4.49 22.22 19.88
C ALA A 110 3.52 22.79 18.84
N ASP A 111 2.56 23.52 19.38
CA ASP A 111 1.76 24.50 18.66
C ASP A 111 2.70 25.56 18.06
N THR A 112 2.82 25.64 16.74
CA THR A 112 3.29 26.84 16.05
C THR A 112 2.52 27.00 14.73
N GLY A 113 1.45 27.79 14.82
CA GLY A 113 0.85 28.37 13.64
C GLY A 113 1.82 29.32 12.94
N ALA A 114 2.06 29.08 11.65
CA ALA A 114 2.55 30.12 10.74
C ALA A 114 2.25 29.71 9.29
N GLY A 115 1.71 30.64 8.54
CA GLY A 115 1.25 30.51 7.17
C GLY A 115 2.33 30.09 6.18
N ALA A 116 1.94 29.20 5.26
CA ALA A 116 2.73 28.79 4.14
C ALA A 116 2.73 29.87 3.05
N GLY A 117 3.86 30.51 2.84
CA GLY A 117 4.17 31.25 1.63
C GLY A 117 4.58 30.30 0.49
N PRO A 118 4.58 30.72 -0.79
CA PRO A 118 4.83 29.87 -1.94
C PRO A 118 6.27 29.34 -1.93
N ALA A 119 6.40 28.00 -1.97
CA ALA A 119 7.68 27.31 -2.04
C ALA A 119 8.34 27.56 -3.42
N ASP A 120 9.54 28.11 -3.38
CA ASP A 120 10.46 28.27 -4.48
C ASP A 120 11.00 26.88 -4.88
N THR A 121 10.73 26.44 -6.12
CA THR A 121 11.12 25.13 -6.65
C THR A 121 12.51 25.17 -7.29
N SER A 122 13.52 25.58 -6.53
CA SER A 122 14.93 25.52 -6.93
C SER A 122 15.77 25.00 -5.76
N GLY A 123 15.51 23.76 -5.35
CA GLY A 123 16.28 23.07 -4.34
C GLY A 123 16.67 21.69 -4.84
N ALA A 124 18.00 21.40 -4.83
CA ALA A 124 18.52 20.05 -4.93
C ALA A 124 17.74 19.09 -4.01
N PRO A 125 17.63 17.80 -4.38
CA PRO A 125 16.92 16.83 -3.53
C PRO A 125 17.50 16.91 -2.11
N ALA A 126 16.63 17.23 -1.14
CA ALA A 126 17.00 17.17 0.26
C ALA A 126 17.54 15.77 0.53
N GLU A 127 18.75 15.70 1.08
CA GLU A 127 19.31 14.45 1.55
C GLU A 127 18.29 13.80 2.50
N PRO A 128 18.01 12.49 2.38
CA PRO A 128 17.07 11.82 3.25
C PRO A 128 17.59 11.93 4.69
N ALA A 129 16.89 12.73 5.49
CA ALA A 129 17.13 12.79 6.93
C ALA A 129 16.93 11.38 7.50
N ASP A 130 18.01 10.83 8.08
CA ASP A 130 18.06 9.59 8.86
C ASP A 130 17.25 8.41 8.28
N ALA A 131 17.77 7.81 7.20
CA ALA A 131 17.39 6.43 6.87
C ALA A 131 17.75 5.56 8.08
N PRO A 132 16.82 4.71 8.58
CA PRO A 132 17.12 3.85 9.70
C PRO A 132 18.37 3.03 9.40
N ALA A 133 19.39 3.14 10.26
CA ALA A 133 20.65 2.40 10.13
C ALA A 133 20.42 0.88 10.18
N ASP A 134 19.29 0.45 10.72
CA ASP A 134 18.87 -0.94 10.84
C ASP A 134 17.71 -1.25 9.88
N TRP A 135 17.97 -2.09 8.90
CA TRP A 135 16.97 -2.55 7.95
C TRP A 135 15.76 -3.27 8.61
N ARG A 136 15.92 -3.84 9.82
CA ARG A 136 14.83 -4.46 10.57
C ARG A 136 13.82 -3.42 11.01
N ALA A 137 14.31 -2.32 11.56
CA ALA A 137 13.46 -1.18 11.91
C ALA A 137 12.80 -0.55 10.66
N ALA A 138 13.51 -0.56 9.52
CA ALA A 138 12.94 -0.11 8.26
C ALA A 138 11.78 -1.00 7.80
N ILE A 139 11.91 -2.33 7.89
CA ILE A 139 10.83 -3.27 7.56
C ILE A 139 9.64 -3.10 8.52
N ASP A 140 9.89 -2.97 9.82
CA ASP A 140 8.83 -2.74 10.82
C ASP A 140 8.06 -1.45 10.50
N THR A 141 8.77 -0.36 10.27
CA THR A 141 8.20 0.93 9.88
C THR A 141 7.40 0.82 8.59
N MET A 142 7.97 0.20 7.55
CA MET A 142 7.29 0.00 6.26
C MET A 142 5.99 -0.79 6.41
N ALA A 143 6.01 -1.89 7.18
CA ALA A 143 4.84 -2.73 7.39
C ALA A 143 3.73 -1.99 8.14
N ARG A 144 4.05 -1.29 9.23
CA ARG A 144 3.07 -0.51 10.01
C ARG A 144 2.51 0.65 9.21
N THR A 145 3.39 1.37 8.52
CA THR A 145 3.04 2.45 7.59
C THR A 145 2.03 1.99 6.56
N TYR A 146 2.29 0.86 5.92
CA TYR A 146 1.40 0.32 4.89
C TYR A 146 0.07 -0.16 5.48
N LEU A 147 0.09 -0.81 6.65
CA LEU A 147 -1.13 -1.21 7.36
C LEU A 147 -2.01 0.01 7.71
N ASP A 148 -1.42 1.07 8.24
CA ASP A 148 -2.13 2.29 8.60
C ASP A 148 -2.71 2.99 7.36
N ASN A 149 -2.00 2.95 6.24
CA ASN A 149 -2.51 3.47 4.97
C ASN A 149 -3.73 2.66 4.48
N LEU A 150 -3.68 1.32 4.53
CA LEU A 150 -4.82 0.46 4.16
C LEU A 150 -6.02 0.63 5.09
N ARG A 151 -5.80 0.90 6.38
CA ARG A 151 -6.87 1.19 7.35
C ARG A 151 -7.50 2.55 7.12
N ARG A 152 -6.71 3.55 6.73
CA ARG A 152 -7.18 4.90 6.43
C ARG A 152 -7.94 4.96 5.11
N HIS A 153 -7.50 4.17 4.14
CA HIS A 153 -8.04 4.10 2.79
C HIS A 153 -8.49 2.67 2.43
N PRO A 154 -9.56 2.13 3.04
CA PRO A 154 -9.96 0.72 2.84
C PRO A 154 -10.28 0.39 1.38
N TRP A 155 -10.60 1.38 0.56
CA TRP A 155 -10.84 1.22 -0.87
C TRP A 155 -9.60 0.75 -1.65
N LEU A 156 -8.39 0.93 -1.11
CA LEU A 156 -7.15 0.37 -1.68
C LEU A 156 -7.22 -1.14 -1.81
N LEU A 157 -7.87 -1.82 -0.87
CA LEU A 157 -8.08 -3.28 -0.90
C LEU A 157 -9.06 -3.75 -2.00
N LYS A 158 -9.84 -2.83 -2.57
CA LYS A 158 -10.78 -3.12 -3.66
C LYS A 158 -10.21 -2.80 -5.05
N ILE A 159 -8.96 -2.28 -5.12
CA ILE A 159 -8.29 -1.95 -6.38
C ILE A 159 -7.45 -3.13 -6.85
N ASN A 160 -7.54 -3.45 -8.14
CA ASN A 160 -6.58 -4.34 -8.78
C ASN A 160 -5.32 -3.53 -9.14
N GLN A 161 -4.26 -3.71 -8.37
CA GLN A 161 -2.98 -3.03 -8.54
C GLN A 161 -1.96 -3.85 -9.37
N ALA A 162 -2.38 -4.86 -10.13
CA ALA A 162 -1.48 -5.70 -10.91
C ALA A 162 -0.65 -4.91 -11.95
N ARG A 163 -1.13 -3.74 -12.37
CA ARG A 163 -0.46 -2.84 -13.31
C ARG A 163 -0.57 -1.40 -12.81
N THR A 164 0.23 -1.04 -11.83
CA THR A 164 0.22 0.31 -11.26
C THR A 164 0.96 1.29 -12.18
N VAL A 165 0.32 2.42 -12.48
CA VAL A 165 0.97 3.56 -13.15
C VAL A 165 1.82 4.28 -12.11
N LEU A 166 3.16 4.26 -12.29
CA LEU A 166 4.09 4.81 -11.32
C LEU A 166 4.14 6.34 -11.44
N GLY A 167 3.54 7.00 -10.49
CA GLY A 167 3.65 8.45 -10.29
C GLY A 167 4.83 8.83 -9.40
N PRO A 168 5.04 10.15 -9.18
CA PRO A 168 6.17 10.66 -8.40
C PRO A 168 6.14 10.19 -6.93
N SER A 169 4.97 10.03 -6.34
CA SER A 169 4.84 9.59 -4.94
C SER A 169 5.16 8.11 -4.79
N ALA A 170 4.65 7.26 -5.70
CA ALA A 170 4.94 5.84 -5.74
C ALA A 170 6.43 5.57 -5.91
N LEU A 171 7.08 6.29 -6.84
CA LEU A 171 8.54 6.16 -7.04
C LEU A 171 9.34 6.65 -5.84
N ARG A 172 8.92 7.73 -5.19
CA ARG A 172 9.59 8.21 -3.97
C ARG A 172 9.49 7.20 -2.84
N GLY A 173 8.31 6.58 -2.63
CA GLY A 173 8.12 5.54 -1.63
C GLY A 173 9.00 4.32 -1.89
N LEU A 174 9.10 3.89 -3.16
CA LEU A 174 9.98 2.79 -3.55
C LEU A 174 11.46 3.12 -3.33
N GLU A 175 11.91 4.31 -3.70
CA GLU A 175 13.29 4.78 -3.50
C GLU A 175 13.66 4.81 -2.00
N LEU A 176 12.79 5.34 -1.15
CA LEU A 176 13.00 5.35 0.30
C LEU A 176 13.09 3.92 0.86
N SER A 177 12.20 3.02 0.43
CA SER A 177 12.23 1.62 0.85
C SER A 177 13.53 0.94 0.43
N LEU A 178 13.94 1.07 -0.82
CA LEU A 178 15.18 0.48 -1.34
C LEU A 178 16.42 1.05 -0.62
N THR A 179 16.45 2.38 -0.40
CA THR A 179 17.54 3.03 0.33
C THR A 179 17.68 2.47 1.75
N SER A 180 16.55 2.33 2.45
CA SER A 180 16.52 1.81 3.82
C SER A 180 16.93 0.34 3.92
N LEU A 181 16.67 -0.46 2.87
CA LEU A 181 16.99 -1.88 2.83
C LEU A 181 18.41 -2.19 2.28
N ARG A 182 19.12 -1.21 1.73
CA ARG A 182 20.46 -1.45 1.13
C ARG A 182 21.46 -2.08 2.09
N THR A 183 21.35 -1.79 3.38
CA THR A 183 22.23 -2.37 4.42
C THR A 183 22.06 -3.88 4.60
N MET A 184 21.00 -4.48 4.04
CA MET A 184 20.84 -5.95 3.97
C MET A 184 21.93 -6.61 3.09
N GLY A 185 22.50 -5.87 2.14
CA GLY A 185 23.49 -6.39 1.20
C GLY A 185 22.93 -7.48 0.27
N LEU A 186 21.65 -7.47 0.02
CA LEU A 186 20.96 -8.35 -0.92
C LEU A 186 21.11 -7.84 -2.37
N ARG A 187 20.86 -8.71 -3.34
CA ARG A 187 20.77 -8.32 -4.75
C ARG A 187 19.47 -7.55 -5.01
N ASP A 188 19.47 -6.72 -6.05
CA ASP A 188 18.31 -5.87 -6.37
C ASP A 188 16.99 -6.67 -6.51
N PRO A 189 16.91 -7.84 -7.19
CA PRO A 189 15.68 -8.63 -7.22
C PRO A 189 15.23 -9.13 -5.84
N GLU A 190 16.17 -9.39 -4.93
CA GLU A 190 15.88 -9.86 -3.57
C GLU A 190 15.35 -8.70 -2.71
N LEU A 191 15.89 -7.49 -2.86
CA LEU A 191 15.36 -6.30 -2.19
C LEU A 191 13.91 -6.01 -2.59
N ILE A 192 13.61 -6.09 -3.89
CA ILE A 192 12.23 -6.00 -4.38
C ILE A 192 11.37 -7.14 -3.82
N GLY A 193 11.91 -8.37 -3.76
CA GLY A 193 11.25 -9.52 -3.16
C GLY A 193 10.87 -9.30 -1.70
N VAL A 194 11.75 -8.68 -0.91
CA VAL A 194 11.47 -8.30 0.49
C VAL A 194 10.27 -7.34 0.55
N ILE A 195 10.29 -6.27 -0.25
CA ILE A 195 9.20 -5.28 -0.29
C ILE A 195 7.87 -5.95 -0.66
N ILE A 196 7.85 -6.75 -1.72
CA ILE A 196 6.64 -7.46 -2.18
C ILE A 196 6.13 -8.40 -1.08
N THR A 197 7.02 -9.16 -0.43
CA THR A 197 6.64 -10.11 0.61
C THR A 197 6.00 -9.43 1.80
N VAL A 198 6.60 -8.34 2.29
CA VAL A 198 6.06 -7.56 3.41
C VAL A 198 4.71 -6.94 3.04
N ASN A 199 4.60 -6.32 1.88
CA ASN A 199 3.36 -5.70 1.44
C ASN A 199 2.24 -6.74 1.27
N SER A 200 2.53 -7.92 0.68
CA SER A 200 1.55 -9.00 0.51
C SER A 200 1.06 -9.56 1.85
N PHE A 201 1.96 -9.68 2.83
CA PHE A 201 1.60 -10.09 4.19
C PHE A 201 0.65 -9.07 4.85
N VAL A 202 1.00 -7.79 4.80
CA VAL A 202 0.21 -6.70 5.38
C VAL A 202 -1.16 -6.60 4.69
N GLU A 203 -1.18 -6.65 3.35
CA GLU A 203 -2.43 -6.58 2.59
C GLU A 203 -3.36 -7.75 2.91
N GLY A 204 -2.82 -8.97 3.06
CA GLY A 204 -3.58 -10.14 3.43
C GLY A 204 -4.31 -9.97 4.77
N LEU A 205 -3.60 -9.49 5.79
CA LEU A 205 -4.18 -9.22 7.11
C LEU A 205 -5.19 -8.07 7.08
N ALA A 206 -4.86 -6.97 6.42
CA ALA A 206 -5.75 -5.83 6.29
C ALA A 206 -7.06 -6.21 5.56
N ARG A 207 -6.97 -7.08 4.54
CA ARG A 207 -8.13 -7.59 3.81
C ARG A 207 -9.03 -8.41 4.73
N THR A 208 -8.46 -9.34 5.51
CA THR A 208 -9.23 -10.13 6.48
C THR A 208 -9.98 -9.22 7.46
N GLN A 209 -9.30 -8.22 8.04
CA GLN A 209 -9.93 -7.25 8.95
C GLN A 209 -11.05 -6.43 8.28
N ALA A 210 -10.84 -6.01 7.04
CA ALA A 210 -11.86 -5.27 6.29
C ALA A 210 -13.08 -6.14 5.94
N ASP A 211 -12.85 -7.39 5.56
CA ASP A 211 -13.91 -8.34 5.21
C ASP A 211 -14.74 -8.73 6.46
N GLU A 212 -14.10 -8.87 7.63
CA GLU A 212 -14.78 -9.07 8.93
C GLU A 212 -15.69 -7.88 9.26
N ALA A 213 -15.17 -6.65 9.18
CA ALA A 213 -15.96 -5.45 9.42
C ALA A 213 -17.14 -5.32 8.43
N GLU A 214 -16.91 -5.64 7.15
CA GLU A 214 -17.97 -5.64 6.13
C GLU A 214 -19.04 -6.73 6.43
N ALA A 215 -18.63 -7.91 6.87
CA ALA A 215 -19.55 -8.99 7.24
C ALA A 215 -20.48 -8.61 8.40
N VAL A 216 -19.92 -7.97 9.44
CA VAL A 216 -20.72 -7.42 10.56
C VAL A 216 -21.72 -6.38 10.04
N ALA A 217 -21.27 -5.45 9.18
CA ALA A 217 -22.15 -4.41 8.62
C ALA A 217 -23.28 -5.00 7.75
N GLN A 218 -23.02 -6.06 7.00
CA GLN A 218 -24.00 -6.71 6.12
C GLN A 218 -25.00 -7.60 6.85
N THR A 219 -24.54 -8.34 7.87
CA THR A 219 -25.36 -9.33 8.58
C THR A 219 -26.01 -8.75 9.82
N GLY A 220 -25.46 -7.69 10.41
CA GLY A 220 -25.89 -7.16 11.70
C GLY A 220 -25.53 -8.05 12.89
N LEU A 221 -24.80 -9.13 12.67
CA LEU A 221 -24.31 -10.04 13.71
C LEU A 221 -22.90 -9.63 14.12
N SER A 222 -22.67 -9.51 15.43
CA SER A 222 -21.31 -9.41 15.96
C SER A 222 -20.55 -10.73 15.76
N ASP A 223 -19.21 -10.68 15.82
CA ASP A 223 -18.38 -11.89 15.75
C ASP A 223 -18.71 -12.88 16.87
N GLU A 224 -18.98 -12.37 18.09
CA GLU A 224 -19.40 -13.19 19.22
C GLU A 224 -20.70 -13.93 18.92
N GLU A 225 -21.74 -13.24 18.44
CA GLU A 225 -23.01 -13.84 18.06
C GLU A 225 -22.87 -14.85 16.92
N PHE A 226 -22.01 -14.56 15.94
CA PHE A 226 -21.73 -15.45 14.82
C PHE A 226 -21.10 -16.76 15.30
N TRP A 227 -20.12 -16.71 16.20
CA TRP A 227 -19.47 -17.90 16.74
C TRP A 227 -20.34 -18.65 17.73
N ASP A 228 -21.13 -17.94 18.54
CA ASP A 228 -22.09 -18.56 19.47
C ASP A 228 -23.13 -19.38 18.73
N ASN A 229 -23.61 -18.92 17.59
CA ASN A 229 -24.55 -19.69 16.77
C ASN A 229 -23.93 -20.99 16.22
N GLN A 230 -22.62 -21.04 16.02
CA GLN A 230 -21.92 -22.23 15.53
C GLN A 230 -21.47 -23.18 16.66
N ARG A 231 -21.32 -22.66 17.87
CA ARG A 231 -20.77 -23.40 19.02
C ARG A 231 -21.39 -24.79 19.25
N PRO A 232 -22.71 -24.99 19.25
CA PRO A 232 -23.29 -26.33 19.49
C PRO A 232 -22.92 -27.36 18.41
N TYR A 233 -22.70 -26.92 17.20
CA TYR A 233 -22.30 -27.78 16.08
C TYR A 233 -20.82 -28.12 16.15
N LEU A 234 -19.98 -27.14 16.50
CA LEU A 234 -18.52 -27.30 16.65
C LEU A 234 -18.24 -28.25 17.85
N GLU A 235 -18.88 -28.08 18.98
CA GLU A 235 -18.73 -28.93 20.15
C GLU A 235 -19.07 -30.39 19.79
N ARG A 236 -20.18 -30.62 19.09
CA ARG A 236 -20.58 -31.99 18.63
C ARG A 236 -19.52 -32.54 17.68
N ALA A 237 -18.96 -31.72 16.77
CA ALA A 237 -17.93 -32.16 15.86
C ALA A 237 -16.66 -32.55 16.61
N MET A 238 -16.22 -31.75 17.61
CA MET A 238 -15.03 -32.04 18.44
C MET A 238 -15.24 -33.37 19.23
N LEU A 239 -16.41 -33.58 19.77
CA LEU A 239 -16.75 -34.82 20.52
C LEU A 239 -16.88 -36.08 19.64
N SER A 240 -16.98 -35.91 18.31
CA SER A 240 -17.13 -37.05 17.38
C SER A 240 -15.87 -37.91 17.23
N GLY A 241 -14.70 -37.37 17.63
CA GLY A 241 -13.40 -37.99 17.39
C GLY A 241 -12.88 -37.85 15.95
N ALA A 242 -13.63 -37.20 15.04
CA ALA A 242 -13.22 -36.97 13.67
C ALA A 242 -12.15 -35.85 13.54
N TYR A 243 -12.04 -34.98 14.54
CA TYR A 243 -11.16 -33.78 14.52
C TYR A 243 -10.24 -33.74 15.75
N PRO A 244 -9.36 -34.75 15.97
CA PRO A 244 -8.57 -34.86 17.21
C PRO A 244 -7.59 -33.69 17.43
N MET A 245 -7.05 -33.14 16.37
CA MET A 245 -6.16 -31.96 16.48
C MET A 245 -6.93 -30.73 16.97
N MET A 246 -8.10 -30.45 16.40
CA MET A 246 -8.94 -29.33 16.82
C MET A 246 -9.43 -29.50 18.26
N ALA A 247 -9.87 -30.71 18.61
CA ALA A 247 -10.34 -31.03 19.95
C ALA A 247 -9.25 -30.96 21.04
N GLY A 248 -7.99 -31.07 20.64
CA GLY A 248 -6.84 -30.97 21.54
C GLY A 248 -6.20 -29.56 21.62
N MET A 249 -6.75 -28.56 20.91
CA MET A 249 -6.27 -27.19 21.00
C MET A 249 -6.60 -26.56 22.35
N SER A 250 -5.76 -25.63 22.81
CA SER A 250 -6.01 -24.87 24.04
C SER A 250 -7.15 -23.86 23.84
N GLU A 251 -7.76 -23.44 24.96
CA GLU A 251 -8.89 -22.51 24.96
C GLU A 251 -8.53 -21.13 24.40
N ASP A 252 -7.26 -20.74 24.45
CA ASP A 252 -6.74 -19.48 23.96
C ASP A 252 -6.34 -19.48 22.48
N THR A 253 -6.53 -20.63 21.77
CA THR A 253 -6.10 -20.78 20.36
C THR A 253 -6.70 -19.71 19.44
N PHE A 254 -7.93 -19.32 19.69
CA PHE A 254 -8.66 -18.32 18.92
C PHE A 254 -8.86 -17.01 19.72
N SER A 255 -7.97 -16.74 20.66
CA SER A 255 -8.05 -15.50 21.44
C SER A 255 -7.88 -14.26 20.55
N PRO A 256 -8.75 -13.25 20.68
CA PRO A 256 -8.58 -11.98 19.98
C PRO A 256 -7.34 -11.18 20.44
N GLU A 257 -6.75 -11.58 21.57
CA GLU A 257 -5.53 -10.97 22.10
C GLU A 257 -4.26 -11.40 21.33
N PHE A 258 -4.35 -12.47 20.52
CA PHE A 258 -3.19 -12.91 19.73
C PHE A 258 -2.94 -11.96 18.56
N ASP A 259 -1.83 -11.24 18.61
CA ASP A 259 -1.43 -10.29 17.56
C ASP A 259 -0.83 -11.03 16.35
N HIS A 260 -1.68 -11.34 15.38
CA HIS A 260 -1.29 -11.98 14.12
C HIS A 260 -0.34 -11.13 13.29
N PHE A 261 -0.46 -9.80 13.36
CA PHE A 261 0.43 -8.89 12.64
C PHE A 261 1.85 -8.94 13.21
N GLU A 262 1.96 -8.76 14.53
CA GLU A 262 3.25 -8.79 15.20
C GLU A 262 3.93 -10.17 15.09
N PHE A 263 3.14 -11.26 15.24
CA PHE A 263 3.66 -12.62 15.07
C PHE A 263 4.22 -12.83 13.67
N GLY A 264 3.47 -12.49 12.63
CA GLY A 264 3.86 -12.70 11.23
C GLY A 264 5.06 -11.83 10.84
N LEU A 265 5.03 -10.54 11.21
CA LEU A 265 6.11 -9.60 10.89
C LEU A 265 7.45 -10.05 11.50
N ARG A 266 7.45 -10.48 12.76
CA ARG A 266 8.66 -11.03 13.39
C ARG A 266 9.19 -12.29 12.69
N ARG A 267 8.31 -13.15 12.19
CA ARG A 267 8.71 -14.36 11.45
C ARG A 267 9.30 -14.00 10.09
N LEU A 268 8.73 -13.01 9.40
CA LEU A 268 9.31 -12.50 8.16
C LEU A 268 10.69 -11.90 8.37
N ILE A 269 10.86 -11.04 9.39
CA ILE A 269 12.16 -10.42 9.71
C ILE A 269 13.20 -11.51 10.02
N ALA A 270 12.85 -12.51 10.83
CA ALA A 270 13.76 -13.63 11.12
C ALA A 270 14.13 -14.44 9.87
N GLY A 271 13.20 -14.62 8.93
CA GLY A 271 13.48 -15.25 7.64
C GLY A 271 14.44 -14.43 6.79
N PHE A 272 14.28 -13.12 6.77
CA PHE A 272 15.21 -12.23 6.07
C PHE A 272 16.58 -12.16 6.73
N GLU A 273 16.69 -12.30 8.05
CA GLU A 273 17.97 -12.46 8.75
C GLU A 273 18.74 -13.67 8.27
N ALA A 274 18.05 -14.80 8.12
CA ALA A 274 18.67 -16.02 7.58
C ALA A 274 19.18 -15.80 6.14
N LEU A 275 18.38 -15.15 5.28
CA LEU A 275 18.78 -14.82 3.91
C LEU A 275 20.01 -13.90 3.88
N VAL A 276 20.04 -12.86 4.72
CA VAL A 276 21.19 -11.94 4.81
C VAL A 276 22.45 -12.69 5.26
N ALA A 277 22.33 -13.61 6.23
CA ALA A 277 23.44 -14.45 6.67
C ALA A 277 23.98 -15.35 5.57
N GLU A 278 23.11 -16.01 4.81
CA GLU A 278 23.47 -16.83 3.64
C GLU A 278 24.25 -16.02 2.59
N ARG A 279 23.73 -14.85 2.19
CA ARG A 279 24.39 -13.98 1.21
C ARG A 279 25.73 -13.44 1.70
N THR A 280 25.86 -13.20 3.01
CA THR A 280 27.13 -12.78 3.62
C THR A 280 28.17 -13.89 3.58
N ALA A 281 27.77 -15.13 3.88
CA ALA A 281 28.64 -16.30 3.82
C ALA A 281 29.11 -16.62 2.39
N GLU A 282 28.19 -16.54 1.40
CA GLU A 282 28.54 -16.74 -0.01
C GLU A 282 29.60 -15.75 -0.49
N ARG A 283 29.41 -14.45 -0.20
CA ARG A 283 30.40 -13.40 -0.56
C ARG A 283 31.76 -13.61 0.13
N ALA A 284 31.77 -14.05 1.37
CA ALA A 284 33.02 -14.36 2.07
C ALA A 284 33.76 -15.55 1.41
N ALA A 285 33.03 -16.57 0.96
CA ALA A 285 33.59 -17.71 0.28
C ALA A 285 34.18 -17.34 -1.11
N GLU A 286 33.45 -16.50 -1.87
CA GLU A 286 33.92 -16.01 -3.17
C GLU A 286 35.20 -15.19 -3.04
N SER A 287 35.27 -14.26 -2.09
CA SER A 287 36.46 -13.43 -1.86
C SER A 287 37.68 -14.25 -1.44
N THR A 288 37.46 -15.34 -0.68
CA THR A 288 38.53 -16.24 -0.27
C THR A 288 39.07 -17.05 -1.49
N SER A 289 38.21 -17.46 -2.40
CA SER A 289 38.61 -18.21 -3.62
C SER A 289 39.36 -17.33 -4.61
N GLU A 290 38.97 -16.06 -4.79
CA GLU A 290 39.71 -15.11 -5.64
C GLU A 290 41.11 -14.81 -5.12
N THR A 291 41.30 -14.67 -3.82
CA THR A 291 42.58 -14.42 -3.18
C THR A 291 43.52 -15.64 -3.32
N ALA A 292 42.98 -16.84 -3.24
CA ALA A 292 43.75 -18.07 -3.43
C ALA A 292 44.17 -18.30 -4.92
N GLY A 293 43.30 -17.89 -5.86
CA GLY A 293 43.60 -18.01 -7.31
C GLY A 293 44.70 -17.04 -7.78
N THR A 294 44.79 -15.84 -7.21
CA THR A 294 45.83 -14.85 -7.55
C THR A 294 47.22 -15.18 -6.95
N ALA A 295 47.29 -15.91 -5.84
CA ALA A 295 48.54 -16.36 -5.24
C ALA A 295 49.21 -17.51 -5.99
N GLY A 296 48.44 -18.26 -6.82
CA GLY A 296 48.95 -19.42 -7.56
C GLY A 296 49.58 -19.10 -8.94
N THR A 297 49.52 -17.87 -9.44
CA THR A 297 49.99 -17.49 -10.80
C THR A 297 51.31 -16.72 -10.81
N SER A 298 51.98 -16.55 -9.66
CA SER A 298 53.27 -15.86 -9.52
C SER A 298 54.39 -16.84 -9.11
N GLY A 299 54.40 -18.02 -9.70
CA GLY A 299 55.46 -19.03 -9.51
C GLY A 299 56.20 -19.32 -10.82
#